data_f56175d884f7056af93bec932f1a98de
#
_entry.id   f56175d884f7056af93bec932f1a98de
#
_cell.length_a   1.000
_cell.length_b   1.000
_cell.length_c   1.000
_cell.angle_alpha   90.00
_cell.angle_beta   90.00
_cell.angle_gamma   90.00
#
_symmetry.space_group_name_H-M   'P 1'
#
loop_
_entity.id
_entity.type
_entity.pdbx_description
1 polymer ?
#
loop_
_entity_poly.entity_id
_entity_poly.type
_entity_poly.pdbx_seq_one_letter_code
_entity_poly.pdbx_strand_id
1 'polypeptide(L)'
;MFYPANGKSPQLSPTARIAQGARLVGQVQLMENSSVWYNAVLRADNAPITIGEGSNVQDNCTLHTDPNYPITVGKEVSIGHGAILHGCTVGDHCTIGMGAILLNGAVIEENCLIAAGALVAQNTVVPAGSLVIGSPAVVRRSLREEEILHLQSAAQEYVHAAAEQLDCPQR
;
A
#
# COMPACT_ATOMS: atom_id res chain seq x y z
N MET A 1 6.36 -11.29 -11.13
CA MET A 1 6.90 -11.16 -12.50
C MET A 1 6.89 -9.70 -12.91
N PHE A 2 7.94 -9.20 -13.59
CA PHE A 2 8.17 -7.79 -13.89
C PHE A 2 7.89 -7.51 -15.37
N TYR A 3 7.16 -6.46 -15.65
CA TYR A 3 6.82 -6.06 -17.01
C TYR A 3 7.21 -4.60 -17.24
N PRO A 4 8.04 -4.28 -18.23
CA PRO A 4 8.27 -2.89 -18.61
C PRO A 4 7.01 -2.28 -19.23
N ALA A 5 6.79 -1.00 -18.99
CA ALA A 5 5.76 -0.20 -19.64
C ALA A 5 6.29 1.21 -19.91
N ASN A 6 6.01 1.75 -21.10
CA ASN A 6 6.46 3.11 -21.51
C ASN A 6 7.97 3.37 -21.29
N GLY A 7 8.81 2.35 -21.55
CA GLY A 7 10.27 2.44 -21.38
C GLY A 7 10.76 2.43 -19.93
N LYS A 8 9.87 2.19 -18.96
CA LYS A 8 10.18 2.10 -17.53
C LYS A 8 9.98 0.70 -17.03
N SER A 9 10.81 0.27 -16.08
CA SER A 9 10.76 -1.05 -15.45
C SER A 9 10.74 -0.91 -13.93
N PRO A 10 10.18 -1.89 -13.22
CA PRO A 10 10.21 -1.90 -11.76
C PRO A 10 11.63 -1.84 -11.20
N GLN A 11 11.81 -1.05 -10.14
CA GLN A 11 13.05 -0.90 -9.37
C GLN A 11 12.82 -1.38 -7.94
N LEU A 12 13.71 -2.23 -7.46
CA LEU A 12 13.54 -2.88 -6.17
C LEU A 12 14.79 -2.74 -5.32
N SER A 13 14.59 -2.43 -4.05
CA SER A 13 15.64 -2.59 -3.04
C SER A 13 16.08 -4.06 -2.96
N PRO A 14 17.36 -4.34 -2.67
CA PRO A 14 17.85 -5.71 -2.47
C PRO A 14 17.13 -6.48 -1.36
N THR A 15 16.52 -5.78 -0.40
CA THR A 15 15.78 -6.39 0.71
C THR A 15 14.27 -6.50 0.47
N ALA A 16 13.75 -5.95 -0.64
CA ALA A 16 12.35 -6.11 -1.00
C ALA A 16 12.01 -7.59 -1.25
N ARG A 17 10.79 -8.00 -0.98
CA ARG A 17 10.31 -9.37 -1.13
C ARG A 17 9.07 -9.43 -2.01
N ILE A 18 8.98 -10.44 -2.87
CA ILE A 18 7.85 -10.57 -3.80
C ILE A 18 7.40 -12.02 -3.86
N ALA A 19 6.13 -12.24 -3.53
CA ALA A 19 5.49 -13.54 -3.61
C ALA A 19 5.22 -13.99 -5.06
N GLN A 20 5.06 -15.29 -5.23
CA GLN A 20 4.67 -15.88 -6.49
C GLN A 20 3.30 -15.34 -6.95
N GLY A 21 3.14 -15.10 -8.25
CA GLY A 21 1.91 -14.57 -8.84
C GLY A 21 1.80 -13.04 -8.81
N ALA A 22 2.56 -12.33 -7.96
CA ALA A 22 2.57 -10.87 -7.95
C ALA A 22 3.09 -10.30 -9.30
N ARG A 23 2.49 -9.20 -9.74
CA ARG A 23 2.80 -8.54 -11.03
C ARG A 23 3.12 -7.08 -10.82
N LEU A 24 4.32 -6.67 -11.22
CA LEU A 24 4.79 -5.29 -11.19
C LEU A 24 4.97 -4.81 -12.62
N VAL A 25 4.30 -3.72 -12.98
CA VAL A 25 4.26 -3.19 -14.35
C VAL A 25 4.68 -1.73 -14.36
N GLY A 26 5.65 -1.37 -15.19
CA GLY A 26 6.07 0.02 -15.40
C GLY A 26 6.90 0.59 -14.25
N GLN A 27 6.64 1.86 -13.89
CA GLN A 27 7.42 2.62 -12.91
C GLN A 27 7.01 2.31 -11.47
N VAL A 28 7.22 1.07 -11.03
CA VAL A 28 7.05 0.65 -9.64
C VAL A 28 8.38 0.75 -8.92
N GLN A 29 8.38 1.32 -7.72
CA GLN A 29 9.54 1.39 -6.83
C GLN A 29 9.21 0.72 -5.50
N LEU A 30 9.99 -0.29 -5.10
CA LEU A 30 9.91 -0.95 -3.81
C LEU A 30 11.12 -0.59 -2.97
N MET A 31 10.88 0.01 -1.79
CA MET A 31 11.95 0.42 -0.86
C MET A 31 12.39 -0.76 0.01
N GLU A 32 13.34 -0.51 0.93
CA GLU A 32 13.91 -1.50 1.82
C GLU A 32 12.82 -2.24 2.62
N ASN A 33 12.98 -3.56 2.76
CA ASN A 33 12.11 -4.43 3.54
C ASN A 33 10.61 -4.37 3.17
N SER A 34 10.26 -3.73 2.05
CA SER A 34 8.89 -3.76 1.56
C SER A 34 8.54 -5.13 0.98
N SER A 35 7.26 -5.50 0.99
CA SER A 35 6.81 -6.79 0.46
C SER A 35 5.54 -6.70 -0.37
N VAL A 36 5.47 -7.52 -1.44
CA VAL A 36 4.30 -7.67 -2.30
C VAL A 36 3.90 -9.14 -2.31
N TRP A 37 2.69 -9.42 -1.84
CA TRP A 37 2.22 -10.77 -1.57
C TRP A 37 1.48 -11.39 -2.77
N TYR A 38 0.94 -12.57 -2.58
CA TYR A 38 0.46 -13.43 -3.66
C TYR A 38 -0.62 -12.75 -4.52
N ASN A 39 -0.44 -12.81 -5.85
CA ASN A 39 -1.35 -12.30 -6.87
C ASN A 39 -1.66 -10.79 -6.80
N ALA A 40 -0.95 -10.01 -5.98
CA ALA A 40 -1.10 -8.56 -6.01
C ALA A 40 -0.60 -7.98 -7.34
N VAL A 41 -1.29 -6.94 -7.84
CA VAL A 41 -0.96 -6.28 -9.11
C VAL A 41 -0.67 -4.80 -8.84
N LEU A 42 0.55 -4.38 -9.15
CA LEU A 42 0.97 -2.97 -9.12
C LEU A 42 1.23 -2.52 -10.56
N ARG A 43 0.31 -1.72 -11.14
CA ARG A 43 0.39 -1.28 -12.53
C ARG A 43 0.62 0.23 -12.62
N ALA A 44 1.87 0.60 -12.85
CA ALA A 44 2.38 1.97 -12.92
C ALA A 44 2.71 2.36 -14.37
N ASP A 45 1.75 2.21 -15.26
CA ASP A 45 1.87 2.54 -16.68
C ASP A 45 1.53 4.02 -16.98
N ASN A 46 0.77 4.70 -16.13
CA ASN A 46 0.42 6.12 -16.31
C ASN A 46 1.25 7.06 -15.42
N ALA A 47 1.44 6.71 -14.16
CA ALA A 47 2.20 7.47 -13.17
C ALA A 47 2.97 6.51 -12.24
N PRO A 48 3.95 6.99 -11.44
CA PRO A 48 4.71 6.13 -10.54
C PRO A 48 3.87 5.49 -9.43
N ILE A 49 4.29 4.30 -8.98
CA ILE A 49 3.89 3.67 -7.72
C ILE A 49 5.13 3.51 -6.86
N THR A 50 5.13 4.09 -5.65
CA THR A 50 6.20 3.94 -4.67
C THR A 50 5.65 3.26 -3.42
N ILE A 51 6.30 2.18 -2.99
CA ILE A 51 6.01 1.48 -1.73
C ILE A 51 7.16 1.72 -0.78
N GLY A 52 6.88 2.38 0.34
CA GLY A 52 7.85 2.79 1.35
C GLY A 52 8.47 1.63 2.11
N GLU A 53 9.51 1.96 2.88
CA GLU A 53 10.27 1.04 3.71
C GLU A 53 9.35 0.28 4.69
N GLY A 54 9.55 -1.04 4.81
CA GLY A 54 8.79 -1.90 5.73
C GLY A 54 7.31 -2.06 5.40
N SER A 55 6.82 -1.45 4.31
CA SER A 55 5.41 -1.54 3.93
C SER A 55 5.09 -2.82 3.18
N ASN A 56 3.85 -3.31 3.34
CA ASN A 56 3.40 -4.54 2.71
C ASN A 56 2.14 -4.33 1.88
N VAL A 57 2.10 -4.96 0.70
CA VAL A 57 0.94 -5.04 -0.19
C VAL A 57 0.47 -6.49 -0.18
N GLN A 58 -0.61 -6.77 0.51
CA GLN A 58 -1.08 -8.12 0.77
C GLN A 58 -1.76 -8.77 -0.45
N ASP A 59 -2.19 -10.02 -0.27
CA ASP A 59 -2.69 -10.85 -1.36
C ASP A 59 -3.86 -10.22 -2.11
N ASN A 60 -3.86 -10.38 -3.45
CA ASN A 60 -4.91 -9.94 -4.35
C ASN A 60 -5.18 -8.42 -4.35
N CYS A 61 -4.29 -7.60 -3.79
CA CYS A 61 -4.41 -6.14 -3.89
C CYS A 61 -4.22 -5.68 -5.33
N THR A 62 -4.90 -4.58 -5.68
CA THR A 62 -4.75 -3.92 -6.98
C THR A 62 -4.38 -2.46 -6.79
N LEU A 63 -3.19 -2.08 -7.25
CA LEU A 63 -2.71 -0.71 -7.24
C LEU A 63 -2.58 -0.22 -8.69
N HIS A 64 -3.27 0.87 -9.04
CA HIS A 64 -3.20 1.44 -10.39
C HIS A 64 -3.22 2.97 -10.35
N THR A 65 -2.68 3.57 -11.39
CA THR A 65 -2.48 5.02 -11.50
C THR A 65 -3.15 5.59 -12.72
N ASP A 66 -3.66 6.82 -12.61
CA ASP A 66 -4.05 7.66 -13.75
C ASP A 66 -2.96 8.70 -14.03
N PRO A 67 -2.97 9.35 -15.21
CA PRO A 67 -2.11 10.51 -15.47
C PRO A 67 -2.27 11.58 -14.39
N ASN A 68 -1.14 12.03 -13.81
CA ASN A 68 -1.06 12.99 -12.70
C ASN A 68 -1.57 12.49 -11.33
N TYR A 69 -1.93 11.22 -11.21
CA TYR A 69 -2.33 10.60 -9.95
C TYR A 69 -1.39 9.43 -9.61
N PRO A 70 -0.17 9.70 -9.11
CA PRO A 70 0.73 8.65 -8.63
C PRO A 70 0.16 7.98 -7.38
N ILE A 71 0.69 6.80 -7.04
CA ILE A 71 0.51 6.20 -5.73
C ILE A 71 1.80 6.37 -4.93
N THR A 72 1.68 6.97 -3.75
CA THR A 72 2.77 7.05 -2.79
C THR A 72 2.32 6.41 -1.49
N VAL A 73 2.99 5.35 -1.09
CA VAL A 73 2.79 4.67 0.19
C VAL A 73 4.01 4.94 1.06
N GLY A 74 3.79 5.46 2.24
CA GLY A 74 4.80 5.79 3.24
C GLY A 74 5.47 4.55 3.84
N LYS A 75 6.12 4.73 4.99
CA LYS A 75 6.84 3.67 5.72
C LYS A 75 5.89 2.88 6.61
N GLU A 76 6.21 1.59 6.78
CA GLU A 76 5.50 0.70 7.71
C GLU A 76 3.98 0.75 7.54
N VAL A 77 3.52 0.77 6.28
CA VAL A 77 2.10 0.72 5.91
C VAL A 77 1.69 -0.70 5.61
N SER A 78 0.56 -1.14 6.18
CA SER A 78 -0.07 -2.41 5.83
C SER A 78 -1.25 -2.20 4.89
N ILE A 79 -1.18 -2.73 3.66
CA ILE A 79 -2.29 -2.72 2.70
C ILE A 79 -2.94 -4.10 2.70
N GLY A 80 -4.09 -4.21 3.34
CA GLY A 80 -4.82 -5.44 3.60
C GLY A 80 -5.35 -6.13 2.35
N HIS A 81 -5.51 -7.46 2.46
CA HIS A 81 -5.90 -8.35 1.36
C HIS A 81 -7.05 -7.79 0.50
N GLY A 82 -6.89 -7.83 -0.81
CA GLY A 82 -7.91 -7.40 -1.77
C GLY A 82 -8.22 -5.91 -1.80
N ALA A 83 -7.44 -5.06 -1.13
CA ALA A 83 -7.62 -3.61 -1.19
C ALA A 83 -7.31 -3.08 -2.60
N ILE A 84 -7.99 -1.99 -2.98
CA ILE A 84 -7.81 -1.30 -4.25
C ILE A 84 -7.33 0.13 -3.97
N LEU A 85 -6.14 0.46 -4.44
CA LEU A 85 -5.58 1.81 -4.37
C LEU A 85 -5.47 2.38 -5.78
N HIS A 86 -6.07 3.54 -6.01
CA HIS A 86 -6.07 4.19 -7.31
C HIS A 86 -5.67 5.64 -7.16
N GLY A 87 -4.42 5.98 -7.55
CA GLY A 87 -3.93 7.36 -7.59
C GLY A 87 -4.00 8.12 -6.27
N CYS A 88 -3.57 7.53 -5.17
CA CYS A 88 -3.71 8.07 -3.81
C CYS A 88 -2.37 8.17 -3.06
N THR A 89 -2.36 8.91 -1.97
CA THR A 89 -1.23 9.01 -1.04
C THR A 89 -1.62 8.43 0.32
N VAL A 90 -0.74 7.60 0.86
CA VAL A 90 -0.90 7.01 2.21
C VAL A 90 0.36 7.34 3.01
N GLY A 91 0.18 8.04 4.12
CA GLY A 91 1.23 8.42 5.07
C GLY A 91 1.78 7.23 5.85
N ASP A 92 2.80 7.50 6.66
CA ASP A 92 3.50 6.49 7.44
C ASP A 92 2.59 5.81 8.47
N HIS A 93 2.91 4.57 8.81
CA HIS A 93 2.26 3.79 9.88
C HIS A 93 0.74 3.64 9.74
N CYS A 94 0.22 3.66 8.51
CA CYS A 94 -1.20 3.45 8.24
C CYS A 94 -1.53 1.97 8.03
N THR A 95 -2.76 1.61 8.35
CA THR A 95 -3.34 0.34 7.90
C THR A 95 -4.54 0.62 6.99
N ILE A 96 -4.49 0.09 5.78
CA ILE A 96 -5.60 0.04 4.83
C ILE A 96 -6.24 -1.33 4.96
N GLY A 97 -7.45 -1.38 5.49
CA GLY A 97 -8.15 -2.63 5.78
C GLY A 97 -8.49 -3.44 4.54
N MET A 98 -8.75 -4.74 4.75
CA MET A 98 -9.07 -5.70 3.69
C MET A 98 -10.24 -5.21 2.82
N GLY A 99 -10.07 -5.26 1.49
CA GLY A 99 -11.10 -4.85 0.53
C GLY A 99 -11.44 -3.36 0.54
N ALA A 100 -10.69 -2.51 1.23
CA ALA A 100 -10.89 -1.06 1.18
C ALA A 100 -10.53 -0.51 -0.21
N ILE A 101 -11.18 0.60 -0.60
CA ILE A 101 -10.98 1.26 -1.90
C ILE A 101 -10.61 2.72 -1.65
N LEU A 102 -9.45 3.14 -2.17
CA LEU A 102 -8.99 4.52 -2.14
C LEU A 102 -8.95 5.06 -3.57
N LEU A 103 -9.61 6.20 -3.82
CA LEU A 103 -9.73 6.79 -5.17
C LEU A 103 -8.75 7.93 -5.40
N ASN A 104 -8.67 8.40 -6.66
CA ASN A 104 -7.73 9.42 -7.13
C ASN A 104 -7.69 10.67 -6.24
N GLY A 105 -6.48 11.09 -5.89
CA GLY A 105 -6.25 12.27 -5.07
C GLY A 105 -6.63 12.12 -3.60
N ALA A 106 -7.05 10.93 -3.15
CA ALA A 106 -7.23 10.69 -1.72
C ALA A 106 -5.87 10.77 -1.00
N VAL A 107 -5.85 11.46 0.13
CA VAL A 107 -4.67 11.61 0.99
C VAL A 107 -5.02 11.09 2.38
N ILE A 108 -4.34 10.05 2.78
CA ILE A 108 -4.42 9.50 4.14
C ILE A 108 -3.16 9.98 4.85
N GLU A 109 -3.31 10.83 5.87
CA GLU A 109 -2.18 11.27 6.69
C GLU A 109 -1.70 10.11 7.58
N GLU A 110 -0.61 10.32 8.31
CA GLU A 110 0.05 9.28 9.11
C GLU A 110 -0.81 8.70 10.23
N ASN A 111 -0.46 7.48 10.68
CA ASN A 111 -1.09 6.79 11.81
C ASN A 111 -2.61 6.61 11.67
N CYS A 112 -3.11 6.36 10.46
CA CYS A 112 -4.53 6.15 10.21
C CYS A 112 -4.91 4.67 10.05
N LEU A 113 -6.12 4.33 10.46
CA LEU A 113 -6.76 3.05 10.21
C LEU A 113 -7.98 3.25 9.30
N ILE A 114 -7.85 2.81 8.06
CA ILE A 114 -8.98 2.69 7.13
C ILE A 114 -9.58 1.30 7.33
N ALA A 115 -10.82 1.22 7.78
CA ALA A 115 -11.47 -0.05 8.09
C ALA A 115 -11.70 -0.92 6.84
N ALA A 116 -11.85 -2.23 7.04
CA ALA A 116 -12.15 -3.17 5.96
C ALA A 116 -13.41 -2.76 5.18
N GLY A 117 -13.35 -2.85 3.83
CA GLY A 117 -14.43 -2.49 2.93
C GLY A 117 -14.79 -1.01 2.87
N ALA A 118 -14.01 -0.12 3.48
CA ALA A 118 -14.26 1.32 3.40
C ALA A 118 -13.97 1.87 2.00
N LEU A 119 -14.80 2.83 1.52
CA LEU A 119 -14.61 3.54 0.26
C LEU A 119 -14.23 5.00 0.52
N VAL A 120 -12.94 5.32 0.37
CA VAL A 120 -12.44 6.70 0.45
C VAL A 120 -12.58 7.35 -0.93
N ALA A 121 -13.45 8.37 -1.01
CA ALA A 121 -13.76 9.05 -2.25
C ALA A 121 -12.61 9.91 -2.77
N GLN A 122 -12.71 10.32 -4.03
CA GLN A 122 -11.72 11.19 -4.68
C GLN A 122 -11.46 12.47 -3.89
N ASN A 123 -10.19 12.89 -3.85
CA ASN A 123 -9.74 14.14 -3.22
C ASN A 123 -10.09 14.27 -1.73
N THR A 124 -10.44 13.16 -1.07
CA THR A 124 -10.67 13.13 0.37
C THR A 124 -9.34 13.23 1.11
N VAL A 125 -9.25 14.13 2.09
CA VAL A 125 -8.12 14.20 3.02
C VAL A 125 -8.56 13.61 4.36
N VAL A 126 -7.86 12.58 4.82
CA VAL A 126 -8.05 11.95 6.12
C VAL A 126 -6.97 12.44 7.06
N PRO A 127 -7.33 13.18 8.15
CA PRO A 127 -6.36 13.71 9.11
C PRO A 127 -5.62 12.59 9.86
N ALA A 128 -4.39 12.88 10.27
CA ALA A 128 -3.55 11.96 11.03
C ALA A 128 -4.25 11.37 12.26
N GLY A 129 -3.91 10.12 12.60
CA GLY A 129 -4.44 9.44 13.76
C GLY A 129 -5.92 9.09 13.69
N SER A 130 -6.51 8.97 12.52
CA SER A 130 -7.95 8.77 12.34
C SER A 130 -8.35 7.31 12.14
N LEU A 131 -9.48 6.93 12.74
CA LEU A 131 -10.27 5.75 12.36
C LEU A 131 -11.32 6.16 11.33
N VAL A 132 -11.28 5.53 10.14
CA VAL A 132 -12.16 5.81 9.00
C VAL A 132 -12.97 4.55 8.65
N ILE A 133 -14.30 4.68 8.53
CA ILE A 133 -15.21 3.54 8.33
C ILE A 133 -16.29 3.92 7.33
N GLY A 134 -16.74 2.95 6.54
CA GLY A 134 -17.98 3.03 5.75
C GLY A 134 -17.77 3.20 4.25
N SER A 135 -18.89 3.18 3.53
CA SER A 135 -18.94 3.39 2.08
C SER A 135 -20.18 4.26 1.75
N PRO A 136 -19.97 5.56 1.50
CA PRO A 136 -18.71 6.30 1.52
C PRO A 136 -18.09 6.38 2.92
N ALA A 137 -16.76 6.41 2.96
CA ALA A 137 -16.01 6.42 4.22
C ALA A 137 -16.03 7.79 4.90
N VAL A 138 -16.12 7.77 6.23
CA VAL A 138 -16.08 8.97 7.07
C VAL A 138 -15.12 8.77 8.25
N VAL A 139 -14.50 9.84 8.70
CA VAL A 139 -13.73 9.84 9.95
C VAL A 139 -14.69 9.59 11.11
N ARG A 140 -14.48 8.49 11.82
CA ARG A 140 -15.35 8.09 12.93
C ARG A 140 -14.91 8.68 14.27
N ARG A 141 -13.58 8.65 14.51
CA ARG A 141 -12.93 9.17 15.72
C ARG A 141 -11.40 9.19 15.53
N SER A 142 -10.71 9.80 16.43
CA SER A 142 -9.26 9.62 16.57
C SER A 142 -8.95 8.21 17.09
N LEU A 143 -7.79 7.67 16.70
CA LEU A 143 -7.23 6.45 17.26
C LEU A 143 -6.67 6.72 18.66
N ARG A 144 -6.71 5.68 19.50
CA ARG A 144 -6.03 5.66 20.80
C ARG A 144 -4.55 5.32 20.60
N GLU A 145 -3.70 5.70 21.52
CA GLU A 145 -2.27 5.44 21.46
C GLU A 145 -1.96 3.94 21.28
N GLU A 146 -2.65 3.07 22.03
CA GLU A 146 -2.52 1.61 21.92
C GLU A 146 -2.88 1.08 20.51
N GLU A 147 -3.86 1.70 19.82
CA GLU A 147 -4.24 1.34 18.47
C GLU A 147 -3.14 1.74 17.47
N ILE A 148 -2.53 2.93 17.64
CA ILE A 148 -1.41 3.38 16.80
C ILE A 148 -0.22 2.44 16.95
N LEU A 149 0.15 2.08 18.18
CA LEU A 149 1.24 1.12 18.43
C LEU A 149 0.96 -0.24 17.77
N HIS A 150 -0.30 -0.68 17.78
CA HIS A 150 -0.69 -1.92 17.11
C HIS A 150 -0.52 -1.85 15.58
N LEU A 151 -0.83 -0.70 14.94
CA LEU A 151 -0.60 -0.53 13.50
C LEU A 151 0.88 -0.72 13.15
N GLN A 152 1.77 -0.13 13.93
CA GLN A 152 3.22 -0.23 13.75
C GLN A 152 3.72 -1.68 13.92
N SER A 153 3.27 -2.36 15.00
CA SER A 153 3.67 -3.76 15.22
C SER A 153 3.20 -4.70 14.11
N ALA A 154 1.99 -4.50 13.59
CA ALA A 154 1.46 -5.30 12.48
C ALA A 154 2.30 -5.19 11.21
N ALA A 155 2.81 -4.00 10.88
CA ALA A 155 3.71 -3.82 9.73
C ALA A 155 5.04 -4.57 9.93
N GLN A 156 5.62 -4.52 11.13
CA GLN A 156 6.85 -5.24 11.46
C GLN A 156 6.68 -6.77 11.42
N GLU A 157 5.53 -7.31 11.81
CA GLU A 157 5.22 -8.73 11.67
C GLU A 157 5.28 -9.16 10.18
N TYR A 158 4.79 -8.32 9.26
CA TYR A 158 4.88 -8.58 7.82
C TYR A 158 6.32 -8.50 7.29
N VAL A 159 7.18 -7.64 7.83
CA VAL A 159 8.62 -7.62 7.48
C VAL A 159 9.26 -8.96 7.84
N HIS A 160 9.02 -9.47 9.06
CA HIS A 160 9.54 -10.76 9.50
C HIS A 160 8.98 -11.92 8.66
N ALA A 161 7.65 -11.97 8.50
CA ALA A 161 7.00 -13.01 7.70
C ALA A 161 7.52 -13.03 6.25
N ALA A 162 7.72 -11.86 5.63
CA ALA A 162 8.25 -11.77 4.28
C ALA A 162 9.70 -12.28 4.20
N ALA A 163 10.52 -11.99 5.19
CA ALA A 163 11.90 -12.47 5.24
C ALA A 163 12.00 -14.00 5.36
N GLU A 164 11.04 -14.63 6.04
CA GLU A 164 11.00 -16.08 6.25
C GLU A 164 10.34 -16.84 5.08
N GLN A 165 9.30 -16.25 4.46
CA GLN A 165 8.42 -16.97 3.53
C GLN A 165 8.65 -16.63 2.05
N LEU A 166 9.27 -15.49 1.77
CA LEU A 166 9.39 -14.98 0.41
C LEU A 166 10.85 -14.88 -0.03
N ASP A 167 11.11 -15.30 -1.26
CA ASP A 167 12.42 -15.15 -1.87
C ASP A 167 12.75 -13.69 -2.19
N CYS A 168 14.04 -13.35 -2.14
CA CYS A 168 14.53 -12.13 -2.78
C CYS A 168 14.33 -12.26 -4.29
N PRO A 169 13.76 -11.25 -4.96
CA PRO A 169 13.64 -11.29 -6.41
C PRO A 169 15.04 -11.38 -7.02
N GLN A 170 15.30 -12.48 -7.71
CA GLN A 170 16.53 -12.61 -8.51
C GLN A 170 16.44 -11.62 -9.67
N ARG A 171 17.52 -10.86 -9.87
CA ARG A 171 17.68 -9.90 -10.98
C ARG A 171 17.71 -10.59 -12.33
#